data_b9b6e05afb999f92e6a7a00195a6213f
#
_entry.id   b9b6e05afb999f92e6a7a00195a6213f
#
_cell.length_a   1.000
_cell.length_b   1.000
_cell.length_c   1.000
_cell.angle_alpha   90.00
_cell.angle_beta   90.00
_cell.angle_gamma   90.00
#
_symmetry.space_group_name_H-M   'P 1'
#
loop_
_entity.id
_entity.type
_entity.pdbx_description
1 polymer ?
#
loop_
_entity_poly.entity_id
_entity_poly.type
_entity_poly.pdbx_seq_one_letter_code
_entity_poly.pdbx_strand_id
1 'polypeptide(L)'
;MAHEVEMIDGVAQMAYAGDKPWHGLGVEVHNDLTPGQIMAKAGLDWEVEKVNSYIDVEGKKVLTGQQSLVRKSDNKILTNVGGDWNPVQNADAFEFFSEYVLAGDMEMNTAGSLKGGRNVFALAKVKESFDILGSDQVDSYLLFSNPHEYGKAVDVRFTPIRVVCNNTLTFSLQSKSKNFVKVGHRSKFDPDLVKQQMGLASEKFAQ
;
A
#
# COMPACT_ATOMS: atom_id res chain seq x y z
N MET A 1 -3.39 -6.24 -19.45
CA MET A 1 -2.28 -7.16 -19.07
C MET A 1 -2.62 -7.75 -17.71
N ALA A 2 -2.45 -9.07 -17.52
CA ALA A 2 -2.89 -9.77 -16.30
C ALA A 2 -2.21 -9.33 -15.00
N HIS A 3 -1.07 -8.65 -15.06
CA HIS A 3 -0.31 -8.24 -13.85
C HIS A 3 -0.71 -6.88 -13.33
N GLU A 4 -1.08 -5.99 -14.21
CA GLU A 4 -1.41 -4.58 -13.97
C GLU A 4 -0.34 -3.81 -13.14
N VAL A 5 0.92 -4.29 -13.14
CA VAL A 5 2.06 -3.54 -12.60
C VAL A 5 2.24 -2.29 -13.44
N GLU A 6 2.34 -1.14 -12.77
CA GLU A 6 2.50 0.15 -13.47
C GLU A 6 3.87 0.23 -14.14
N MET A 7 3.87 0.70 -15.37
CA MET A 7 5.08 1.00 -16.13
C MET A 7 5.17 2.50 -16.36
N ILE A 8 6.27 3.12 -15.96
CA ILE A 8 6.59 4.52 -16.26
C ILE A 8 7.91 4.52 -17.04
N ASP A 9 7.89 5.09 -18.25
CA ASP A 9 9.05 5.16 -19.15
C ASP A 9 9.75 3.80 -19.35
N GLY A 10 8.97 2.74 -19.45
CA GLY A 10 9.47 1.38 -19.62
C GLY A 10 9.99 0.70 -18.35
N VAL A 11 9.92 1.37 -17.19
CA VAL A 11 10.37 0.85 -15.90
C VAL A 11 9.17 0.41 -15.06
N ALA A 12 9.19 -0.84 -14.58
CA ALA A 12 8.17 -1.34 -13.67
C ALA A 12 8.28 -0.66 -12.31
N GLN A 13 7.18 -0.10 -11.84
CA GLN A 13 7.09 0.54 -10.54
C GLN A 13 6.87 -0.53 -9.44
N MET A 14 7.90 -1.33 -9.23
CA MET A 14 7.90 -2.46 -8.31
C MET A 14 9.32 -2.82 -7.87
N ALA A 15 9.49 -3.24 -6.61
CA ALA A 15 10.70 -3.86 -6.09
C ALA A 15 10.37 -5.16 -5.37
N TYR A 16 11.32 -6.11 -5.37
CA TYR A 16 11.19 -7.40 -4.71
C TYR A 16 12.51 -7.84 -4.09
N ALA A 17 12.43 -8.49 -2.92
CA ALA A 17 13.54 -9.20 -2.30
C ALA A 17 13.33 -10.72 -2.45
N GLY A 18 14.42 -11.46 -2.61
CA GLY A 18 14.38 -12.91 -2.81
C GLY A 18 13.96 -13.33 -4.21
N ASP A 19 13.10 -14.33 -4.33
CA ASP A 19 12.75 -14.92 -5.62
C ASP A 19 12.11 -13.91 -6.58
N LYS A 20 12.61 -13.92 -7.82
CA LYS A 20 12.07 -13.09 -8.89
C LYS A 20 10.61 -13.44 -9.16
N PRO A 21 9.71 -12.44 -9.21
CA PRO A 21 8.32 -12.68 -9.59
C PRO A 21 8.21 -13.38 -10.95
N TRP A 22 7.24 -14.27 -11.09
CA TRP A 22 7.03 -15.08 -12.30
C TRP A 22 6.84 -14.25 -13.59
N HIS A 23 6.35 -13.03 -13.50
CA HIS A 23 6.19 -12.10 -14.62
C HIS A 23 7.49 -11.35 -14.99
N GLY A 24 8.54 -11.47 -14.18
CA GLY A 24 9.85 -10.88 -14.45
C GLY A 24 9.98 -9.39 -14.26
N LEU A 25 8.95 -8.70 -13.74
CA LEU A 25 8.93 -7.25 -13.55
C LEU A 25 9.43 -6.86 -12.16
N GLY A 26 10.01 -5.68 -12.06
CA GLY A 26 10.45 -5.08 -10.82
C GLY A 26 11.97 -5.07 -10.66
N VAL A 27 12.44 -4.29 -9.69
CA VAL A 27 13.85 -4.16 -9.31
C VAL A 27 14.13 -5.13 -8.19
N GLU A 28 15.17 -5.96 -8.34
CA GLU A 28 15.67 -6.82 -7.28
C GLU A 28 16.38 -5.98 -6.22
N VAL A 29 16.07 -6.24 -4.95
CA VAL A 29 16.67 -5.56 -3.81
C VAL A 29 17.07 -6.57 -2.72
N HIS A 30 17.95 -6.14 -1.81
CA HIS A 30 18.26 -6.92 -0.62
C HIS A 30 17.10 -6.90 0.37
N ASN A 31 17.02 -7.93 1.21
CA ASN A 31 15.97 -8.07 2.24
C ASN A 31 16.21 -7.24 3.51
N ASP A 32 17.37 -6.57 3.60
CA ASP A 32 17.76 -5.70 4.72
C ASP A 32 17.35 -4.23 4.53
N LEU A 33 16.62 -3.91 3.46
CA LEU A 33 16.18 -2.55 3.20
C LEU A 33 15.12 -2.10 4.21
N THR A 34 15.22 -0.82 4.61
CA THR A 34 14.15 -0.17 5.36
C THR A 34 12.90 0.00 4.48
N PRO A 35 11.70 0.18 5.09
CA PRO A 35 10.48 0.45 4.32
C PRO A 35 10.60 1.64 3.37
N GLY A 36 11.22 2.75 3.80
CA GLY A 36 11.46 3.91 2.94
C GLY A 36 12.41 3.61 1.78
N GLN A 37 13.42 2.77 1.98
CA GLN A 37 14.35 2.39 0.93
C GLN A 37 13.69 1.52 -0.15
N ILE A 38 12.89 0.51 0.24
CA ILE A 38 12.17 -0.30 -0.76
C ILE A 38 11.10 0.53 -1.48
N MET A 39 10.43 1.45 -0.79
CA MET A 39 9.50 2.41 -1.39
C MET A 39 10.18 3.20 -2.53
N ALA A 40 11.34 3.79 -2.25
CA ALA A 40 12.11 4.55 -3.25
C ALA A 40 12.60 3.66 -4.41
N LYS A 41 13.10 2.46 -4.13
CA LYS A 41 13.54 1.49 -5.15
C LYS A 41 12.40 1.03 -6.07
N ALA A 42 11.19 0.95 -5.53
CA ALA A 42 10.00 0.62 -6.30
C ALA A 42 9.42 1.81 -7.09
N GLY A 43 9.97 3.03 -6.94
CA GLY A 43 9.47 4.26 -7.58
C GLY A 43 8.14 4.75 -6.98
N LEU A 44 7.94 4.55 -5.67
CA LEU A 44 6.67 4.83 -4.98
C LEU A 44 6.75 6.04 -4.03
N ASP A 45 7.83 6.79 -4.06
CA ASP A 45 8.12 7.95 -3.20
C ASP A 45 7.41 9.24 -3.65
N TRP A 46 6.31 9.09 -4.39
CA TRP A 46 5.45 10.19 -4.81
C TRP A 46 4.28 10.41 -3.84
N GLU A 47 3.80 11.65 -3.83
CA GLU A 47 2.65 12.09 -3.04
C GLU A 47 1.40 12.26 -3.90
N VAL A 48 0.25 12.23 -3.26
CA VAL A 48 -1.03 12.60 -3.86
C VAL A 48 -1.62 13.83 -3.18
N GLU A 49 -2.34 14.63 -3.94
CA GLU A 49 -3.09 15.78 -3.42
C GLU A 49 -4.49 15.84 -4.03
N LYS A 50 -5.40 16.46 -3.29
CA LYS A 50 -6.75 16.77 -3.79
C LYS A 50 -6.76 18.14 -4.44
N VAL A 51 -7.15 18.19 -5.70
CA VAL A 51 -7.27 19.43 -6.49
C VAL A 51 -8.72 19.61 -6.91
N ASN A 52 -9.25 20.83 -6.80
CA ASN A 52 -10.60 21.14 -7.24
C ASN A 52 -10.77 20.84 -8.73
N SER A 53 -11.85 20.14 -9.08
CA SER A 53 -12.19 19.81 -10.46
C SER A 53 -13.07 20.89 -11.08
N TYR A 54 -12.77 21.23 -12.33
CA TYR A 54 -13.52 22.22 -13.11
C TYR A 54 -13.95 21.60 -14.43
N ILE A 55 -15.06 22.09 -14.93
CA ILE A 55 -15.49 21.85 -16.33
C ILE A 55 -15.48 23.19 -17.07
N ASP A 56 -15.27 23.14 -18.37
CA ASP A 56 -15.46 24.28 -19.26
C ASP A 56 -16.92 24.32 -19.75
N VAL A 57 -17.61 25.43 -19.49
CA VAL A 57 -18.95 25.69 -20.00
C VAL A 57 -18.87 26.98 -20.80
N GLU A 58 -18.94 26.90 -22.12
CA GLU A 58 -18.87 28.02 -23.05
C GLU A 58 -17.69 28.98 -22.77
N GLY A 59 -16.47 28.38 -22.54
CA GLY A 59 -15.26 29.13 -22.26
C GLY A 59 -15.12 29.66 -20.81
N LYS A 60 -16.02 29.27 -19.92
CA LYS A 60 -15.96 29.61 -18.49
C LYS A 60 -15.66 28.36 -17.65
N LYS A 61 -14.66 28.45 -16.76
CA LYS A 61 -14.38 27.43 -15.78
C LYS A 61 -15.42 27.41 -14.67
N VAL A 62 -16.10 26.29 -14.52
CA VAL A 62 -17.13 26.09 -13.49
C VAL A 62 -16.69 24.94 -12.58
N LEU A 63 -16.71 25.18 -11.26
CA LEU A 63 -16.42 24.15 -10.25
C LEU A 63 -17.47 23.03 -10.32
N THR A 64 -17.00 21.78 -10.32
CA THR A 64 -17.88 20.60 -10.32
C THR A 64 -18.40 20.24 -8.93
N GLY A 65 -17.81 20.78 -7.87
CA GLY A 65 -18.06 20.36 -6.49
C GLY A 65 -17.32 19.08 -6.08
N GLN A 66 -16.59 18.46 -7.02
CA GLN A 66 -15.71 17.32 -6.76
C GLN A 66 -14.25 17.75 -6.77
N GLN A 67 -13.39 16.86 -6.27
CA GLN A 67 -11.94 17.02 -6.32
C GLN A 67 -11.32 15.85 -7.09
N SER A 68 -10.25 16.13 -7.84
CA SER A 68 -9.40 15.09 -8.43
C SER A 68 -8.27 14.77 -7.48
N LEU A 69 -8.04 13.48 -7.24
CA LEU A 69 -6.83 13.01 -6.58
C LEU A 69 -5.72 12.93 -7.61
N VAL A 70 -4.69 13.75 -7.43
CA VAL A 70 -3.62 13.95 -8.41
C VAL A 70 -2.30 13.46 -7.82
N ARG A 71 -1.58 12.65 -8.58
CA ARG A 71 -0.19 12.29 -8.27
C ARG A 71 0.74 13.46 -8.62
N LYS A 72 1.46 13.98 -7.63
CA LYS A 72 2.26 15.20 -7.78
C LYS A 72 3.46 15.04 -8.71
N SER A 73 4.03 13.83 -8.83
CA SER A 73 5.24 13.61 -9.64
C SER A 73 5.05 13.81 -11.13
N ASP A 74 3.85 13.55 -11.66
CA ASP A 74 3.54 13.61 -13.10
C ASP A 74 2.19 14.28 -13.41
N ASN A 75 1.52 14.83 -12.42
CA ASN A 75 0.18 15.43 -12.50
C ASN A 75 -0.91 14.47 -13.00
N LYS A 76 -0.70 13.17 -12.84
CA LYS A 76 -1.68 12.15 -13.24
C LYS A 76 -2.90 12.17 -12.33
N ILE A 77 -4.07 12.30 -12.91
CA ILE A 77 -5.34 12.14 -12.20
C ILE A 77 -5.57 10.65 -11.96
N LEU A 78 -5.67 10.24 -10.70
CA LEU A 78 -5.89 8.85 -10.30
C LEU A 78 -7.38 8.52 -10.19
N THR A 79 -8.16 9.41 -9.55
CA THR A 79 -9.60 9.26 -9.37
C THR A 79 -10.23 10.60 -9.01
N ASN A 80 -11.57 10.67 -9.03
CA ASN A 80 -12.32 11.80 -8.48
C ASN A 80 -12.93 11.41 -7.14
N VAL A 81 -12.90 12.32 -6.17
CA VAL A 81 -13.29 12.09 -4.78
C VAL A 81 -14.13 13.26 -4.25
N GLY A 82 -14.86 13.04 -3.17
CA GLY A 82 -15.52 14.10 -2.40
C GLY A 82 -14.55 14.82 -1.47
N GLY A 83 -15.02 15.95 -0.91
CA GLY A 83 -14.20 16.77 0.00
C GLY A 83 -13.82 16.09 1.31
N ASP A 84 -14.61 15.13 1.77
CA ASP A 84 -14.41 14.34 2.99
C ASP A 84 -13.48 13.12 2.80
N TRP A 85 -13.00 12.89 1.58
CA TRP A 85 -12.08 11.79 1.30
C TRP A 85 -10.65 12.14 1.74
N ASN A 86 -10.05 11.29 2.58
CA ASN A 86 -8.70 11.49 3.13
C ASN A 86 -7.72 10.53 2.45
N PRO A 87 -6.78 11.00 1.63
CA PRO A 87 -5.73 10.15 1.09
C PRO A 87 -4.79 9.66 2.20
N VAL A 88 -4.32 8.44 2.06
CA VAL A 88 -3.17 7.93 2.82
C VAL A 88 -1.97 8.01 1.90
N GLN A 89 -0.93 8.74 2.31
CA GLN A 89 0.28 8.86 1.52
C GLN A 89 1.04 7.53 1.47
N ASN A 90 1.78 7.30 0.39
CA ASN A 90 2.59 6.09 0.30
C ASN A 90 3.61 6.03 1.45
N ALA A 91 4.21 7.17 1.80
CA ALA A 91 5.14 7.26 2.92
C ALA A 91 4.53 6.76 4.25
N ASP A 92 3.28 7.13 4.54
CA ASP A 92 2.58 6.69 5.75
C ASP A 92 2.32 5.18 5.74
N ALA A 93 1.98 4.63 4.56
CA ALA A 93 1.77 3.19 4.39
C ALA A 93 3.05 2.38 4.60
N PHE A 94 4.20 2.88 4.15
CA PHE A 94 5.49 2.22 4.35
C PHE A 94 6.02 2.41 5.77
N GLU A 95 5.83 3.59 6.37
CA GLU A 95 6.21 3.86 7.76
C GLU A 95 5.53 2.91 8.74
N PHE A 96 4.33 2.42 8.41
CA PHE A 96 3.62 1.41 9.19
C PHE A 96 4.49 0.19 9.56
N PHE A 97 5.45 -0.19 8.71
CA PHE A 97 6.31 -1.34 8.92
C PHE A 97 7.59 -1.02 9.72
N SER A 98 7.94 0.25 9.89
CA SER A 98 9.27 0.67 10.35
C SER A 98 9.65 0.08 11.71
N GLU A 99 8.76 0.07 12.68
CA GLU A 99 9.05 -0.48 14.01
C GLU A 99 9.32 -1.98 13.98
N TYR A 100 8.58 -2.75 13.15
CA TYR A 100 8.73 -4.22 13.06
C TYR A 100 9.99 -4.60 12.30
N VAL A 101 10.35 -3.83 11.29
CA VAL A 101 11.59 -4.04 10.53
C VAL A 101 12.80 -3.69 11.40
N LEU A 102 12.75 -2.58 12.15
CA LEU A 102 13.82 -2.18 13.08
C LEU A 102 13.98 -3.17 14.24
N ALA A 103 12.89 -3.71 14.76
CA ALA A 103 12.93 -4.77 15.79
C ALA A 103 13.46 -6.10 15.26
N GLY A 104 13.54 -6.26 13.94
CA GLY A 104 13.95 -7.50 13.31
C GLY A 104 12.86 -8.56 13.23
N ASP A 105 11.60 -8.19 13.49
CA ASP A 105 10.44 -9.08 13.47
C ASP A 105 9.91 -9.32 12.05
N MET A 106 10.16 -8.39 11.14
CA MET A 106 9.75 -8.45 9.74
C MET A 106 10.88 -8.02 8.80
N GLU A 107 10.79 -8.44 7.55
CA GLU A 107 11.66 -8.01 6.45
C GLU A 107 10.79 -7.57 5.27
N MET A 108 11.11 -6.41 4.68
CA MET A 108 10.40 -5.98 3.47
C MET A 108 10.62 -6.98 2.35
N ASN A 109 9.56 -7.40 1.67
CA ASN A 109 9.62 -8.43 0.64
C ASN A 109 9.27 -7.90 -0.75
N THR A 110 8.10 -7.31 -0.93
CA THR A 110 7.68 -6.72 -2.20
C THR A 110 6.97 -5.40 -1.97
N ALA A 111 7.07 -4.53 -2.94
CA ALA A 111 6.33 -3.27 -2.99
C ALA A 111 6.05 -2.92 -4.44
N GLY A 112 4.90 -2.32 -4.74
CA GLY A 112 4.60 -1.98 -6.12
C GLY A 112 3.37 -1.10 -6.28
N SER A 113 3.29 -0.52 -7.47
CA SER A 113 2.15 0.25 -7.97
C SER A 113 1.39 -0.54 -9.02
N LEU A 114 0.10 -0.59 -8.88
CA LEU A 114 -0.83 -1.31 -9.75
C LEU A 114 -1.86 -0.36 -10.35
N LYS A 115 -2.43 -0.76 -11.49
CA LYS A 115 -3.51 -0.01 -12.16
C LYS A 115 -3.14 1.45 -12.42
N GLY A 116 -1.90 1.70 -12.79
CA GLY A 116 -1.43 3.04 -13.10
C GLY A 116 -1.42 4.00 -11.91
N GLY A 117 -1.00 3.55 -10.73
CA GLY A 117 -0.90 4.34 -9.50
C GLY A 117 -2.15 4.28 -8.62
N ARG A 118 -3.24 3.65 -9.06
CA ARG A 118 -4.50 3.60 -8.30
C ARG A 118 -4.48 2.64 -7.12
N ASN A 119 -3.50 1.76 -7.04
CA ASN A 119 -3.27 0.94 -5.85
C ASN A 119 -1.79 0.74 -5.62
N VAL A 120 -1.30 1.13 -4.45
CA VAL A 120 0.05 0.86 -3.99
C VAL A 120 0.00 -0.20 -2.91
N PHE A 121 0.89 -1.17 -2.97
CA PHE A 121 1.00 -2.19 -1.93
C PHE A 121 2.42 -2.27 -1.37
N ALA A 122 2.51 -2.63 -0.11
CA ALA A 122 3.73 -3.01 0.58
C ALA A 122 3.51 -4.34 1.29
N LEU A 123 4.47 -5.25 1.18
CA LEU A 123 4.44 -6.58 1.76
C LEU A 123 5.72 -6.82 2.55
N ALA A 124 5.58 -7.19 3.82
CA ALA A 124 6.69 -7.65 4.64
C ALA A 124 6.54 -9.13 4.97
N LYS A 125 7.64 -9.86 4.94
CA LYS A 125 7.71 -11.24 5.42
C LYS A 125 7.84 -11.22 6.94
N VAL A 126 6.96 -11.93 7.61
CA VAL A 126 6.98 -12.08 9.07
C VAL A 126 7.95 -13.20 9.44
N LYS A 127 8.83 -12.97 10.42
CA LYS A 127 9.74 -14.00 10.92
C LYS A 127 9.02 -14.99 11.83
N GLU A 128 9.47 -16.24 11.83
CA GLU A 128 8.88 -17.32 12.64
C GLU A 128 8.91 -17.05 14.15
N SER A 129 9.83 -16.16 14.60
CA SER A 129 9.95 -15.76 16.01
C SER A 129 8.91 -14.71 16.44
N PHE A 130 8.11 -14.19 15.52
CA PHE A 130 7.12 -13.16 15.81
C PHE A 130 5.79 -13.79 16.21
N ASP A 131 5.48 -13.72 17.52
CA ASP A 131 4.21 -14.19 18.07
C ASP A 131 3.09 -13.19 17.77
N ILE A 132 2.13 -13.62 16.96
CA ILE A 132 0.89 -12.90 16.72
C ILE A 132 -0.17 -13.48 17.65
N LEU A 133 -0.66 -12.68 18.61
CA LEU A 133 -1.68 -13.10 19.56
C LEU A 133 -2.90 -13.68 18.82
N GLY A 134 -3.10 -15.01 18.94
CA GLY A 134 -4.29 -15.71 18.47
C GLY A 134 -4.26 -16.19 17.02
N SER A 135 -3.11 -16.23 16.33
CA SER A 135 -2.99 -16.83 15.01
C SER A 135 -2.30 -18.21 15.06
N ASP A 136 -2.89 -19.20 14.38
CA ASP A 136 -2.15 -20.35 13.93
C ASP A 136 -1.10 -19.87 12.90
N GLN A 137 0.15 -20.29 13.03
CA GLN A 137 1.37 -19.82 12.33
C GLN A 137 1.38 -19.97 10.79
N VAL A 138 0.28 -19.75 10.10
CA VAL A 138 0.16 -19.98 8.65
C VAL A 138 0.40 -18.74 7.80
N ASP A 139 0.29 -17.55 8.37
CA ASP A 139 0.36 -16.30 7.62
C ASP A 139 1.79 -15.74 7.62
N SER A 140 2.50 -15.93 6.51
CA SER A 140 3.92 -15.57 6.37
C SER A 140 4.18 -14.11 6.03
N TYR A 141 3.16 -13.32 5.71
CA TYR A 141 3.30 -11.93 5.27
C TYR A 141 2.30 -10.99 5.94
N LEU A 142 2.74 -9.75 6.18
CA LEU A 142 1.89 -8.61 6.47
C LEU A 142 1.76 -7.76 5.20
N LEU A 143 0.54 -7.58 4.73
CA LEU A 143 0.20 -6.77 3.56
C LEU A 143 -0.44 -5.46 3.99
N PHE A 144 0.01 -4.35 3.38
CA PHE A 144 -0.65 -3.07 3.38
C PHE A 144 -1.07 -2.73 1.95
N SER A 145 -2.36 -2.66 1.68
CA SER A 145 -2.92 -2.21 0.41
C SER A 145 -3.44 -0.79 0.57
N ASN A 146 -2.85 0.15 -0.16
CA ASN A 146 -3.17 1.59 -0.12
C ASN A 146 -3.80 2.03 -1.46
N PRO A 147 -5.13 1.98 -1.58
CA PRO A 147 -5.79 2.42 -2.80
C PRO A 147 -5.89 3.95 -2.87
N HIS A 148 -5.55 4.49 -4.03
CA HIS A 148 -5.80 5.86 -4.46
C HIS A 148 -6.99 5.88 -5.44
N GLU A 149 -8.05 5.15 -5.10
CA GLU A 149 -9.21 4.92 -5.94
C GLU A 149 -10.51 5.06 -5.13
N TYR A 150 -11.46 5.81 -5.66
CA TYR A 150 -12.76 5.98 -5.03
C TYR A 150 -13.46 4.62 -4.84
N GLY A 151 -14.15 4.47 -3.71
CA GLY A 151 -14.90 3.25 -3.38
C GLY A 151 -14.04 2.09 -2.86
N LYS A 152 -12.73 2.29 -2.72
CA LYS A 152 -11.82 1.33 -2.09
C LYS A 152 -11.42 1.79 -0.69
N ALA A 153 -11.01 0.86 0.16
CA ALA A 153 -10.52 1.11 1.51
C ALA A 153 -9.07 0.65 1.65
N VAL A 154 -8.30 1.31 2.51
CA VAL A 154 -7.03 0.76 2.99
C VAL A 154 -7.32 -0.59 3.64
N ASP A 155 -6.50 -1.58 3.31
CA ASP A 155 -6.62 -2.93 3.86
C ASP A 155 -5.25 -3.38 4.38
N VAL A 156 -5.18 -3.66 5.67
CA VAL A 156 -4.00 -4.22 6.32
C VAL A 156 -4.34 -5.61 6.81
N ARG A 157 -3.57 -6.61 6.40
CA ARG A 157 -3.85 -8.01 6.74
C ARG A 157 -2.63 -8.90 6.79
N PHE A 158 -2.73 -9.96 7.58
CA PHE A 158 -1.85 -11.11 7.42
C PHE A 158 -2.33 -12.00 6.27
N THR A 159 -1.39 -12.53 5.50
CA THR A 159 -1.69 -13.36 4.33
C THR A 159 -0.58 -14.39 4.07
N PRO A 160 -0.92 -15.62 3.66
CA PRO A 160 0.07 -16.58 3.17
C PRO A 160 0.49 -16.30 1.72
N ILE A 161 -0.14 -15.31 1.07
CA ILE A 161 0.07 -15.03 -0.35
C ILE A 161 1.15 -13.96 -0.52
N ARG A 162 2.23 -14.30 -1.22
CA ARG A 162 3.21 -13.33 -1.68
C ARG A 162 2.61 -12.47 -2.79
N VAL A 163 2.34 -11.21 -2.47
CA VAL A 163 1.74 -10.26 -3.43
C VAL A 163 2.83 -9.70 -4.34
N VAL A 164 2.66 -9.89 -5.64
CA VAL A 164 3.58 -9.44 -6.69
C VAL A 164 2.86 -8.79 -7.88
N CYS A 165 1.54 -8.85 -7.95
CA CYS A 165 0.73 -8.29 -9.03
C CYS A 165 -0.73 -8.12 -8.60
N ASN A 166 -1.56 -7.54 -9.48
CA ASN A 166 -2.97 -7.34 -9.16
C ASN A 166 -3.74 -8.66 -8.90
N ASN A 167 -3.40 -9.75 -9.59
CA ASN A 167 -4.05 -11.05 -9.35
C ASN A 167 -3.77 -11.56 -7.93
N THR A 168 -2.49 -11.58 -7.52
CA THR A 168 -2.11 -12.04 -6.17
C THR A 168 -2.62 -11.10 -5.08
N LEU A 169 -2.68 -9.79 -5.34
CA LEU A 169 -3.34 -8.85 -4.45
C LEU A 169 -4.83 -9.17 -4.29
N THR A 170 -5.53 -9.38 -5.40
CA THR A 170 -6.96 -9.72 -5.38
C THR A 170 -7.22 -11.01 -4.60
N PHE A 171 -6.43 -12.05 -4.82
CA PHE A 171 -6.53 -13.29 -4.06
C PHE A 171 -6.29 -13.07 -2.57
N SER A 172 -5.28 -12.30 -2.21
CA SER A 172 -5.02 -11.97 -0.82
C SER A 172 -6.21 -11.23 -0.19
N LEU A 173 -6.75 -10.19 -0.85
CA LEU A 173 -7.87 -9.40 -0.34
C LEU A 173 -9.19 -10.18 -0.24
N GLN A 174 -9.36 -11.25 -1.03
CA GLN A 174 -10.52 -12.13 -1.00
C GLN A 174 -10.35 -13.34 -0.07
N SER A 175 -9.12 -13.62 0.38
CA SER A 175 -8.85 -14.73 1.28
C SER A 175 -9.58 -14.54 2.62
N LYS A 176 -9.96 -15.66 3.24
CA LYS A 176 -10.57 -15.67 4.59
C LYS A 176 -9.48 -15.48 5.65
N SER A 177 -8.76 -14.34 5.62
CA SER A 177 -7.90 -13.98 6.74
C SER A 177 -8.76 -13.66 7.96
N LYS A 178 -8.37 -14.17 9.12
CA LYS A 178 -9.04 -13.82 10.40
C LYS A 178 -8.53 -12.47 10.94
N ASN A 179 -7.33 -12.07 10.56
CA ASN A 179 -6.65 -10.87 11.05
C ASN A 179 -6.48 -9.85 9.92
N PHE A 180 -7.46 -8.97 9.76
CA PHE A 180 -7.39 -7.85 8.85
C PHE A 180 -8.16 -6.64 9.41
N VAL A 181 -7.73 -5.46 9.00
CA VAL A 181 -8.39 -4.19 9.28
C VAL A 181 -8.60 -3.45 7.98
N LYS A 182 -9.80 -2.91 7.78
CA LYS A 182 -10.14 -2.03 6.66
C LYS A 182 -10.46 -0.64 7.17
N VAL A 183 -9.80 0.36 6.60
CA VAL A 183 -10.05 1.77 6.94
C VAL A 183 -10.54 2.51 5.70
N GLY A 184 -11.78 2.98 5.75
CA GLY A 184 -12.36 3.80 4.69
C GLY A 184 -11.75 5.21 4.68
N HIS A 185 -11.63 5.80 3.50
CA HIS A 185 -11.03 7.13 3.33
C HIS A 185 -11.89 8.32 3.85
N ARG A 186 -13.08 8.07 4.37
CA ARG A 186 -13.85 9.09 5.10
C ARG A 186 -13.31 9.35 6.50
N SER A 187 -12.56 8.40 7.06
CA SER A 187 -11.85 8.54 8.31
C SER A 187 -10.38 8.84 8.03
N LYS A 188 -9.72 9.57 8.95
CA LYS A 188 -8.26 9.68 8.91
C LYS A 188 -7.66 8.33 9.28
N PHE A 189 -6.61 7.94 8.57
CA PHE A 189 -5.85 6.75 8.89
C PHE A 189 -5.09 6.96 10.19
N ASP A 190 -5.30 6.04 11.15
CA ASP A 190 -4.60 6.01 12.43
C ASP A 190 -3.82 4.69 12.51
N PRO A 191 -2.49 4.74 12.33
CA PRO A 191 -1.66 3.53 12.32
C PRO A 191 -1.67 2.80 13.66
N ASP A 192 -1.71 3.52 14.80
CA ASP A 192 -1.66 2.90 16.12
C ASP A 192 -2.96 2.14 16.42
N LEU A 193 -4.09 2.70 16.04
CA LEU A 193 -5.38 2.02 16.14
C LEU A 193 -5.41 0.75 15.28
N VAL A 194 -4.88 0.81 14.05
CA VAL A 194 -4.81 -0.36 13.16
C VAL A 194 -3.90 -1.43 13.75
N LYS A 195 -2.72 -1.06 14.27
CA LYS A 195 -1.80 -1.98 14.94
C LYS A 195 -2.44 -2.66 16.15
N GLN A 196 -3.16 -1.89 16.96
CA GLN A 196 -3.89 -2.42 18.12
C GLN A 196 -4.97 -3.44 17.68
N GLN A 197 -5.77 -3.10 16.67
CA GLN A 197 -6.81 -3.98 16.15
C GLN A 197 -6.24 -5.26 15.51
N MET A 198 -5.04 -5.20 14.95
CA MET A 198 -4.33 -6.34 14.39
C MET A 198 -3.63 -7.22 15.44
N GLY A 199 -3.63 -6.82 16.72
CA GLY A 199 -2.85 -7.49 17.76
C GLY A 199 -1.34 -7.29 17.62
N LEU A 200 -0.91 -6.26 16.89
CA LEU A 200 0.48 -5.90 16.64
C LEU A 200 1.06 -4.96 17.70
N ALA A 201 0.20 -4.33 18.52
CA ALA A 201 0.64 -3.50 19.62
C ALA A 201 1.29 -4.40 20.68
N SER A 202 2.61 -4.47 20.69
CA SER A 202 3.34 -5.20 21.71
C SER A 202 3.40 -4.41 22.98
N GLU A 203 3.21 -5.06 24.14
CA GLU A 203 3.45 -4.48 25.47
C GLU A 203 4.92 -4.03 25.68
N LYS A 204 5.79 -4.29 24.70
CA LYS A 204 7.22 -3.93 24.74
C LYS A 204 7.52 -2.43 24.60
N PHE A 205 6.54 -1.62 24.19
CA PHE A 205 6.72 -0.16 24.02
C PHE A 205 6.00 0.69 25.07
N ALA A 206 5.49 0.09 26.14
CA ALA A 206 4.88 0.79 27.28
C ALA A 206 5.86 1.01 28.46
N GLN A 207 7.16 1.11 28.19
CA GLN A 207 8.17 1.49 29.21
C GLN A 207 9.00 2.68 28.76
#